data_1f3c4250b24eb851ef8c60d540b1023a
#
_entry.id   1f3c4250b24eb851ef8c60d540b1023a
#
_cell.length_a   1.000
_cell.length_b   1.000
_cell.length_c   1.000
_cell.angle_alpha   90.00
_cell.angle_beta   90.00
_cell.angle_gamma   90.00
#
_symmetry.space_group_name_H-M   'P 1'
#
loop_
_entity.id
_entity.type
_entity.pdbx_description
1 polymer ?
#
loop_
_entity_poly.entity_id
_entity_poly.type
_entity_poly.pdbx_seq_one_letter_code
_entity_poly.pdbx_strand_id
1 'polypeptide(L)' 'MSEVEELKEAQNDEDRKSEIGDILFSVVNICRYLEADPEIQLNKSTQRFIERAKYVEKNTDPSIGIETLWEEAKKSQLK' A
#
# COMPACT_ATOMS: atom_id res chain seq x y z
N MET A 1 -1.56 -21.28 2.58
CA MET A 1 -1.77 -20.32 1.48
C MET A 1 -2.08 -18.93 2.02
N SER A 2 -1.45 -17.89 1.51
CA SER A 2 -1.74 -16.53 1.94
C SER A 2 -3.05 -16.03 1.31
N GLU A 3 -3.67 -15.02 1.92
CA GLU A 3 -4.91 -14.44 1.41
C GLU A 3 -4.71 -13.77 0.04
N VAL A 4 -3.50 -13.25 -0.21
CA VAL A 4 -3.17 -12.68 -1.52
C VAL A 4 -3.13 -13.78 -2.59
N GLU A 5 -2.61 -14.95 -2.26
CA GLU A 5 -2.62 -16.09 -3.18
C GLU A 5 -4.04 -16.58 -3.47
N GLU A 6 -4.90 -16.60 -2.46
CA GLU A 6 -6.31 -16.95 -2.64
C GLU A 6 -7.00 -15.96 -3.58
N LEU A 7 -6.69 -14.67 -3.45
CA LEU A 7 -7.22 -13.65 -4.34
C LEU A 7 -6.82 -13.90 -5.79
N LYS A 8 -5.57 -14.27 -6.03
CA LYS A 8 -5.06 -14.58 -7.37
C LYS A 8 -5.72 -15.80 -7.97
N GLU A 9 -6.11 -16.76 -7.15
CA GLU A 9 -6.74 -18.01 -7.59
C GLU A 9 -8.25 -17.89 -7.74
N ALA A 10 -8.85 -16.80 -7.25
CA ALA A 10 -10.29 -16.59 -7.35
C ALA A 10 -10.73 -16.55 -8.81
N GLN A 11 -11.83 -17.24 -9.13
CA GLN A 11 -12.27 -17.47 -10.50
C GLN A 11 -13.21 -16.43 -11.07
N ASN A 12 -13.84 -15.61 -10.23
CA ASN A 12 -14.79 -14.59 -10.68
C ASN A 12 -14.73 -13.34 -9.78
N ASP A 13 -15.41 -12.29 -10.21
CA ASP A 13 -15.39 -11.01 -9.52
C ASP A 13 -15.97 -11.06 -8.11
N GLU A 14 -17.01 -11.86 -7.90
CA GLU A 14 -17.61 -12.00 -6.58
C GLU A 14 -16.64 -12.66 -5.60
N ASP A 15 -15.94 -13.70 -6.06
CA ASP A 15 -14.93 -14.37 -5.25
C ASP A 15 -13.76 -13.41 -4.94
N ARG A 16 -13.35 -12.63 -5.92
CA ARG A 16 -12.27 -11.64 -5.73
C ARG A 16 -12.65 -10.58 -4.72
N LYS A 17 -13.87 -10.07 -4.79
CA LYS A 17 -14.37 -9.09 -3.84
C LYS A 17 -14.45 -9.66 -2.43
N SER A 18 -14.90 -10.91 -2.33
CA SER A 18 -14.95 -11.61 -1.05
C SER A 18 -13.56 -11.76 -0.44
N GLU A 19 -12.56 -12.13 -1.25
CA GLU A 19 -11.19 -12.27 -0.77
C GLU A 19 -10.61 -10.91 -0.33
N ILE A 20 -10.94 -9.84 -1.03
CA ILE A 20 -10.54 -8.49 -0.61
C ILE A 20 -11.13 -8.17 0.77
N GLY A 21 -12.40 -8.52 0.99
CA GLY A 21 -13.03 -8.34 2.29
C GLY A 21 -12.30 -9.11 3.39
N ASP A 22 -11.90 -10.34 3.12
CA ASP A 22 -11.17 -11.17 4.07
C ASP A 22 -9.79 -10.59 4.41
N ILE A 23 -9.10 -10.06 3.40
CA ILE A 23 -7.80 -9.39 3.61
C ILE A 23 -7.99 -8.16 4.52
N LEU A 24 -8.98 -7.34 4.22
CA LEU A 24 -9.27 -6.15 5.04
C LEU A 24 -9.63 -6.54 6.48
N PHE A 25 -10.39 -7.59 6.66
CA PHE A 25 -10.75 -8.10 7.98
C PHE A 25 -9.51 -8.51 8.78
N SER A 26 -8.58 -9.20 8.12
CA SER A 26 -7.31 -9.59 8.74
C SER A 26 -6.49 -8.39 9.17
N VAL A 27 -6.43 -7.36 8.32
CA VAL A 27 -5.73 -6.11 8.63
C VAL A 27 -6.36 -5.43 9.85
N VAL A 28 -7.67 -5.34 9.91
CA VAL A 28 -8.38 -4.74 11.05
C VAL A 28 -8.06 -5.51 12.33
N ASN A 29 -8.02 -6.83 12.28
CA ASN A 29 -7.68 -7.65 13.45
C ASN A 29 -6.24 -7.41 13.93
N ILE A 30 -5.30 -7.27 13.00
CA ILE A 30 -3.92 -6.91 13.34
C ILE A 30 -3.89 -5.55 14.03
N CYS A 31 -4.63 -4.58 13.50
CA CYS A 31 -4.71 -3.25 14.11
C CYS A 31 -5.25 -3.31 15.54
N ARG A 32 -6.27 -4.12 15.78
CA ARG A 32 -6.83 -4.30 17.12
C ARG A 32 -5.79 -4.89 18.08
N TYR A 33 -5.06 -5.87 17.61
CA TYR A 33 -4.02 -6.51 18.40
C TYR A 33 -2.92 -5.52 18.81
N LEU A 34 -2.55 -4.63 17.89
CA LEU A 34 -1.50 -3.63 18.11
C LEU A 34 -2.03 -2.32 18.72
N GLU A 35 -3.31 -2.26 19.03
CA GLU A 35 -3.97 -1.06 19.54
C GLU A 35 -3.80 0.14 18.58
N ALA A 36 -3.80 -0.14 17.28
CA ALA A 36 -3.70 0.87 16.22
C ALA A 36 -5.06 1.09 15.58
N ASP A 37 -5.37 2.34 15.25
CA ASP A 37 -6.59 2.67 14.52
C ASP A 37 -6.31 2.47 13.03
N PRO A 38 -7.04 1.57 12.34
CA PRO A 38 -6.77 1.30 10.93
C PRO A 38 -7.01 2.51 10.03
N GLU A 39 -7.98 3.35 10.35
CA GLU A 39 -8.28 4.54 9.59
C GLU A 39 -7.15 5.57 9.69
N ILE A 40 -6.63 5.79 10.89
CA ILE A 40 -5.51 6.70 11.10
C ILE A 40 -4.26 6.19 10.36
N GLN A 41 -3.98 4.89 10.46
CA GLN A 41 -2.81 4.32 9.80
C GLN A 41 -2.95 4.37 8.27
N LEU A 42 -4.15 4.16 7.75
CA LEU A 42 -4.39 4.28 6.32
C LEU A 42 -4.18 5.73 5.85
N ASN A 43 -4.67 6.70 6.59
CA ASN A 43 -4.48 8.11 6.26
C ASN A 43 -3.00 8.50 6.23
N LYS A 44 -2.23 8.03 7.21
CA LYS A 44 -0.78 8.27 7.24
C LYS A 44 -0.08 7.64 6.05
N SER A 45 -0.46 6.42 5.70
CA SER A 45 0.10 5.72 4.54
C SER A 45 -0.23 6.45 3.24
N THR A 46 -1.47 6.92 3.11
CA THR A 46 -1.92 7.69 1.95
C THR A 46 -1.11 8.98 1.81
N GLN A 47 -0.87 9.69 2.90
CA GLN A 47 -0.06 10.91 2.87
C GLN A 47 1.38 10.61 2.42
N ARG A 48 1.98 9.55 2.92
CA ARG A 48 3.33 9.15 2.48
C ARG A 48 3.35 8.84 0.98
N PHE A 49 2.33 8.15 0.48
CA PHE A 49 2.22 7.83 -0.94
C PHE A 49 2.12 9.10 -1.78
N ILE A 50 1.28 10.04 -1.38
CA ILE A 50 1.11 11.32 -2.08
C ILE A 50 2.42 12.08 -2.13
N GLU A 51 3.15 12.15 -1.03
CA GLU A 51 4.45 12.83 -0.97
C GLU A 51 5.47 12.18 -1.90
N ARG A 52 5.50 10.85 -1.95
CA ARG A 52 6.40 10.12 -2.85
C ARG A 52 6.03 10.38 -4.31
N ALA A 53 4.74 10.37 -4.63
CA ALA A 53 4.27 10.63 -5.98
C ALA A 53 4.66 12.05 -6.43
N LYS A 54 4.52 13.02 -5.55
CA LYS A 54 4.93 14.41 -5.83
C LYS A 54 6.43 14.52 -6.05
N TYR A 55 7.22 13.82 -5.26
CA TYR A 55 8.67 13.79 -5.42
C TYR A 55 9.07 13.24 -6.79
N VAL A 56 8.49 12.11 -7.19
CA VAL A 56 8.77 11.49 -8.48
C VAL A 56 8.38 12.44 -9.61
N GLU A 57 7.21 13.05 -9.53
CA GLU A 57 6.70 13.98 -10.52
C GLU A 57 7.63 15.19 -10.70
N LYS A 58 8.08 15.74 -9.58
CA LYS A 58 8.97 16.90 -9.55
C LYS A 58 10.36 16.60 -10.09
N ASN A 59 10.85 15.38 -9.92
CA ASN A 59 12.22 15.00 -10.26
C ASN A 59 12.29 14.09 -11.47
N THR A 60 11.25 14.03 -12.28
CA THR A 60 11.20 13.21 -13.49
C THR A 60 12.33 13.58 -14.44
N ASP A 61 13.07 12.56 -14.90
CA ASP A 61 14.22 12.71 -15.79
C ASP A 61 14.27 11.46 -16.68
N PRO A 62 14.41 11.63 -18.02
CA PRO A 62 14.47 10.48 -18.92
C PRO A 62 15.62 9.51 -18.61
N SER A 63 16.67 9.96 -17.95
CA SER A 63 17.82 9.12 -17.60
C SER A 63 17.64 8.34 -16.30
N ILE A 64 16.58 8.62 -15.52
CA ILE A 64 16.36 8.01 -14.23
C ILE A 64 15.03 7.25 -14.25
N GLY A 65 15.05 5.98 -13.85
CA GLY A 65 13.83 5.18 -13.77
C GLY A 65 12.92 5.62 -12.62
N ILE A 66 11.63 5.43 -12.80
CA ILE A 66 10.63 5.76 -11.78
C ILE A 66 10.90 5.02 -10.47
N GLU A 67 11.36 3.77 -10.55
CA GLU A 67 11.67 2.98 -9.36
C GLU A 67 12.79 3.61 -8.53
N THR A 68 13.81 4.14 -9.20
CA THR A 68 14.90 4.83 -8.53
C THR A 68 14.42 6.08 -7.81
N LEU A 69 13.58 6.87 -8.47
CA LEU A 69 13.00 8.07 -7.87
C LEU A 69 12.10 7.73 -6.68
N TRP A 70 11.36 6.64 -6.77
CA TRP A 70 10.50 6.17 -5.68
C TRP A 70 11.33 5.80 -4.45
N GLU A 71 12.44 5.10 -4.65
CA GLU A 71 13.35 4.74 -3.56
C GLU A 71 14.00 5.98 -2.95
N GLU A 72 14.37 6.96 -3.75
CA GLU A 72 14.88 8.23 -3.25
C GLU A 72 13.84 8.96 -2.41
N ALA A 73 12.59 8.97 -2.85
CA ALA A 73 11.49 9.58 -2.11
C ALA A 73 11.30 8.93 -0.74
N LYS A 74 11.38 7.60 -0.67
CA LYS A 74 11.30 6.88 0.59
C LYS A 74 12.42 7.28 1.55
N LYS A 75 13.63 7.36 1.05
CA LYS A 75 14.81 7.74 1.85
C LYS A 75 14.67 9.17 2.38
N SER A 76 14.12 10.06 1.57
CA SER A 76 13.87 11.43 1.98
C SER A 76 12.89 11.51 3.15
N GLN A 77 11.92 10.60 3.21
CA GLN A 77 10.93 10.57 4.29
C GLN A 77 11.47 10.03 5.60
N LEU A 78 12.59 9.31 5.57
CA LEU A 78 13.20 8.75 6.77
C LEU A 78 13.99 9.77 7.59
N LYS A 79 14.20 10.94 7.05
CA LYS A 79 14.92 12.03 7.74
C LYS A 79 13.94 12.85 8.63
#